data_f28ca93e06257d22b513a84dddb56034
#
_entry.id   f28ca93e06257d22b513a84dddb56034
#
_cell.length_a   1.000
_cell.length_b   1.000
_cell.length_c   1.000
_cell.angle_alpha   90.00
_cell.angle_beta   90.00
_cell.angle_gamma   90.00
#
_symmetry.space_group_name_H-M   'P 1'
#
loop_
_entity.id
_entity.type
_entity.pdbx_description
1 polymer ?
#
loop_
_entity_poly.entity_id
_entity_poly.type
_entity_poly.pdbx_seq_one_letter_code
_entity_poly.pdbx_strand_id
1 'polypeptide(L)'
;MQSLDPNDLDLVALVPDVAAASALLRAVYTPLFEDEWREDWAAFRDLGPPQVDIVLIRVGTRGDAHHRLAWEVLAVDAELLAEYRALKSSCDRYEERKAAFFERIVERRVRLP
;
A
#
# COMPACT_ATOMS: atom_id res chain seq x y z
N MET A 1 -12.88 -13.40 3.55
CA MET A 1 -12.36 -12.39 4.47
C MET A 1 -10.95 -12.77 4.86
N GLN A 2 -10.01 -11.91 4.64
CA GLN A 2 -8.62 -12.26 4.93
C GLN A 2 -7.82 -11.06 5.43
N SER A 3 -8.39 -9.92 5.35
CA SER A 3 -7.67 -8.69 5.56
C SER A 3 -7.19 -8.47 7.00
N LEU A 4 -7.78 -9.17 7.96
CA LEU A 4 -7.35 -9.10 9.35
C LEU A 4 -6.61 -10.35 9.78
N ASP A 5 -6.24 -11.22 8.83
CA ASP A 5 -5.42 -12.37 9.13
C ASP A 5 -4.05 -11.90 9.63
N PRO A 6 -3.63 -12.29 10.85
CA PRO A 6 -2.35 -11.86 11.37
C PRO A 6 -1.15 -12.41 10.59
N ASN A 7 -1.40 -13.37 9.68
CA ASN A 7 -0.35 -13.91 8.84
C ASN A 7 -0.16 -13.16 7.52
N ASP A 8 -1.03 -12.18 7.23
CA ASP A 8 -0.91 -11.35 6.04
C ASP A 8 -0.25 -10.03 6.42
N LEU A 9 0.88 -9.75 5.83
CA LEU A 9 1.65 -8.54 6.09
C LEU A 9 1.77 -7.71 4.83
N ASP A 10 1.64 -6.40 4.98
CA ASP A 10 1.86 -5.46 3.89
C ASP A 10 3.05 -4.56 4.26
N LEU A 11 4.05 -4.54 3.41
CA LEU A 11 5.24 -3.71 3.60
C LEU A 11 5.33 -2.69 2.47
N VAL A 12 5.74 -1.49 2.81
CA VAL A 12 6.06 -0.47 1.81
C VAL A 12 7.50 -0.05 2.00
N ALA A 13 8.28 -0.13 0.94
CA ALA A 13 9.67 0.30 0.95
C ALA A 13 9.82 1.54 0.07
N LEU A 14 10.38 2.59 0.64
CA LEU A 14 10.70 3.81 -0.08
C LEU A 14 12.12 3.71 -0.58
N VAL A 15 12.31 3.70 -1.89
CA VAL A 15 13.61 3.47 -2.50
C VAL A 15 13.95 4.57 -3.50
N PRO A 16 15.23 4.87 -3.70
CA PRO A 16 15.62 5.90 -4.69
C PRO A 16 15.46 5.43 -6.13
N ASP A 17 15.56 4.13 -6.37
CA ASP A 17 15.50 3.56 -7.72
C ASP A 17 14.70 2.27 -7.70
N VAL A 18 13.44 2.35 -8.16
CA VAL A 18 12.53 1.20 -8.16
C VAL A 18 13.01 0.10 -9.10
N ALA A 19 13.56 0.45 -10.25
CA ALA A 19 14.03 -0.56 -11.20
C ALA A 19 15.20 -1.38 -10.62
N ALA A 20 16.14 -0.73 -9.96
CA ALA A 20 17.27 -1.41 -9.34
C ALA A 20 16.82 -2.30 -8.19
N ALA A 21 15.93 -1.80 -7.33
CA ALA A 21 15.37 -2.59 -6.23
C ALA A 21 14.56 -3.77 -6.74
N SER A 22 13.77 -3.58 -7.80
CA SER A 22 12.97 -4.65 -8.41
C SER A 22 13.85 -5.76 -8.94
N ALA A 23 14.98 -5.42 -9.56
CA ALA A 23 15.91 -6.42 -10.07
C ALA A 23 16.44 -7.32 -8.95
N LEU A 24 16.70 -6.76 -7.77
CA LEU A 24 17.11 -7.53 -6.61
C LEU A 24 15.99 -8.41 -6.07
N LEU A 25 14.78 -7.87 -5.97
CA LEU A 25 13.66 -8.61 -5.38
C LEU A 25 13.15 -9.73 -6.28
N ARG A 26 13.30 -9.62 -7.59
CA ARG A 26 12.89 -10.68 -8.51
C ARG A 26 13.58 -12.02 -8.24
N ALA A 27 14.77 -11.99 -7.64
CA ALA A 27 15.50 -13.19 -7.33
C ALA A 27 14.88 -13.99 -6.18
N VAL A 28 14.07 -13.34 -5.34
CA VAL A 28 13.56 -13.93 -4.10
C VAL A 28 12.04 -13.96 -4.06
N TYR A 29 11.38 -12.96 -4.63
CA TYR A 29 9.93 -12.78 -4.53
C TYR A 29 9.25 -12.82 -5.88
N THR A 30 7.95 -13.10 -5.85
CA THR A 30 7.13 -13.16 -7.07
C THR A 30 6.61 -11.78 -7.42
N PRO A 31 6.80 -11.30 -8.66
CA PRO A 31 6.20 -10.04 -9.09
C PRO A 31 4.67 -10.06 -8.95
N LEU A 32 4.11 -8.96 -8.50
CA LEU A 32 2.69 -8.79 -8.27
C LEU A 32 2.22 -7.57 -9.07
N PHE A 33 1.11 -7.72 -9.82
CA PHE A 33 0.56 -6.64 -10.65
C PHE A 33 1.57 -6.05 -11.64
N GLU A 34 2.36 -6.89 -12.25
CA GLU A 34 3.45 -6.46 -13.12
C GLU A 34 3.00 -5.53 -14.25
N ASP A 35 1.79 -5.73 -14.76
CA ASP A 35 1.19 -4.88 -15.80
C ASP A 35 0.97 -3.44 -15.34
N GLU A 36 0.90 -3.23 -14.05
CA GLU A 36 0.63 -1.92 -13.47
C GLU A 36 1.89 -1.20 -12.98
N TRP A 37 3.05 -1.85 -13.11
CA TRP A 37 4.29 -1.24 -12.68
C TRP A 37 4.61 0.01 -13.48
N ARG A 38 5.20 0.98 -12.79
CA ARG A 38 5.66 2.23 -13.38
C ARG A 38 7.10 2.46 -12.95
N GLU A 39 7.70 3.50 -13.46
CA GLU A 39 9.06 3.89 -13.10
C GLU A 39 9.23 4.09 -11.60
N ASP A 40 8.17 4.52 -10.92
CA ASP A 40 8.19 4.87 -9.50
C ASP A 40 7.40 3.92 -8.60
N TRP A 41 6.94 2.78 -9.14
CA TRP A 41 6.09 1.85 -8.38
C TRP A 41 6.23 0.42 -8.89
N ALA A 42 6.39 -0.51 -7.96
CA ALA A 42 6.38 -1.95 -8.26
C ALA A 42 5.89 -2.71 -7.04
N ALA A 43 5.48 -3.96 -7.22
CA ALA A 43 5.01 -4.79 -6.12
C ALA A 43 5.49 -6.23 -6.27
N PHE A 44 5.65 -6.89 -5.12
CA PHE A 44 6.09 -8.28 -5.03
C PHE A 44 5.33 -8.99 -3.93
N ARG A 45 5.36 -10.31 -3.98
CA ARG A 45 4.73 -11.16 -2.97
C ARG A 45 5.65 -12.29 -2.56
N ASP A 46 5.77 -12.49 -1.26
CA ASP A 46 6.31 -13.70 -0.68
C ASP A 46 5.12 -14.54 -0.24
N LEU A 47 4.99 -15.74 -0.80
CA LEU A 47 3.84 -16.61 -0.53
C LEU A 47 3.84 -17.16 0.90
N GLY A 48 4.97 -17.15 1.56
CA GLY A 48 5.07 -17.49 2.96
C GLY A 48 4.80 -18.93 3.32
N PRO A 49 4.31 -19.24 4.50
CA PRO A 49 3.72 -18.40 5.55
C PRO A 49 4.75 -17.63 6.39
N PRO A 50 4.41 -16.39 6.79
CA PRO A 50 3.20 -15.65 6.40
C PRO A 50 3.33 -15.06 5.00
N GLN A 51 2.21 -14.77 4.35
CA GLN A 51 2.22 -14.06 3.09
C GLN A 51 2.62 -12.61 3.34
N VAL A 52 3.53 -12.10 2.53
CA VAL A 52 3.99 -10.71 2.63
C VAL A 52 3.87 -10.06 1.27
N ASP A 53 3.14 -8.95 1.19
CA ASP A 53 3.09 -8.13 -0.01
C ASP A 53 4.03 -6.95 0.19
N ILE A 54 4.88 -6.70 -0.80
CA ILE A 54 5.90 -5.66 -0.73
C ILE A 54 5.65 -4.69 -1.87
N VAL A 55 5.47 -3.41 -1.53
CA VAL A 55 5.31 -2.35 -2.50
C VAL A 55 6.56 -1.47 -2.47
N LEU A 56 7.13 -1.22 -3.64
CA LEU A 56 8.25 -0.31 -3.81
C LEU A 56 7.74 1.01 -4.36
N ILE A 57 8.06 2.11 -3.71
CA ILE A 57 7.69 3.44 -4.15
C ILE A 57 8.96 4.29 -4.17
N ARG A 58 9.14 5.08 -5.23
CA ARG A 58 10.29 5.97 -5.30
C ARG A 58 10.13 7.14 -4.32
N VAL A 59 11.16 7.37 -3.54
CA VAL A 59 11.21 8.48 -2.57
C VAL A 59 10.98 9.81 -3.28
N GLY A 60 10.17 10.68 -2.69
CA GLY A 60 9.91 12.02 -3.20
C GLY A 60 8.86 12.12 -4.27
N THR A 61 8.22 11.02 -4.66
CA THR A 61 7.17 11.05 -5.67
C THR A 61 5.82 11.37 -5.06
N ARG A 62 4.83 11.63 -5.93
CA ARG A 62 3.44 11.82 -5.50
C ARG A 62 2.92 10.59 -4.74
N GLY A 63 3.27 9.38 -5.20
CA GLY A 63 2.88 8.15 -4.52
C GLY A 63 3.44 8.06 -3.12
N ASP A 64 4.69 8.46 -2.92
CA ASP A 64 5.33 8.53 -1.60
C ASP A 64 4.58 9.51 -0.70
N ALA A 65 4.34 10.73 -1.18
CA ALA A 65 3.64 11.76 -0.41
C ALA A 65 2.22 11.33 -0.04
N HIS A 66 1.49 10.75 -0.99
CA HIS A 66 0.14 10.22 -0.78
C HIS A 66 0.12 9.15 0.31
N HIS A 67 1.03 8.20 0.21
CA HIS A 67 1.10 7.09 1.16
C HIS A 67 1.40 7.59 2.57
N ARG A 68 2.40 8.46 2.71
CA ARG A 68 2.78 9.02 4.01
C ARG A 68 1.64 9.80 4.64
N LEU A 69 0.99 10.65 3.85
CA LEU A 69 -0.12 11.48 4.34
C LEU A 69 -1.28 10.63 4.82
N ALA A 70 -1.64 9.60 4.06
CA ALA A 70 -2.74 8.71 4.44
C ALA A 70 -2.46 8.02 5.78
N TRP A 71 -1.26 7.49 5.96
CA TRP A 71 -0.92 6.81 7.21
C TRP A 71 -0.77 7.77 8.38
N GLU A 72 -0.31 9.00 8.16
CA GLU A 72 -0.30 10.01 9.21
C GLU A 72 -1.71 10.31 9.72
N VAL A 73 -2.67 10.43 8.80
CA VAL A 73 -4.06 10.67 9.18
C VAL A 73 -4.64 9.47 9.93
N LEU A 74 -4.41 8.26 9.43
CA LEU A 74 -4.91 7.04 10.09
C LEU A 74 -4.31 6.84 11.48
N ALA A 75 -3.10 7.29 11.69
CA ALA A 75 -2.45 7.14 13.00
C ALA A 75 -3.11 7.97 14.09
N VAL A 76 -3.79 9.07 13.73
CA VAL A 76 -4.38 10.00 14.71
C VAL A 76 -5.90 10.05 14.68
N ASP A 77 -6.55 9.42 13.70
CA ASP A 77 -8.00 9.46 13.55
C ASP A 77 -8.58 8.05 13.74
N ALA A 78 -9.10 7.81 14.94
CA ALA A 78 -9.63 6.50 15.31
C ALA A 78 -10.83 6.07 14.47
N GLU A 79 -11.66 7.02 14.03
CA GLU A 79 -12.82 6.70 13.19
C GLU A 79 -12.40 6.25 11.80
N LEU A 80 -11.44 6.94 11.20
CA LEU A 80 -10.91 6.55 9.90
C LEU A 80 -10.17 5.21 9.98
N LEU A 81 -9.45 4.97 11.05
CA LEU A 81 -8.78 3.70 11.24
C LEU A 81 -9.78 2.55 11.34
N ALA A 82 -10.88 2.76 12.07
CA ALA A 82 -11.94 1.76 12.19
C ALA A 82 -12.59 1.51 10.81
N GLU A 83 -12.82 2.57 10.04
CA GLU A 83 -13.36 2.46 8.70
C GLU A 83 -12.43 1.67 7.78
N TYR A 84 -11.13 1.92 7.87
CA TYR A 84 -10.13 1.17 7.08
C TYR A 84 -10.14 -0.31 7.46
N ARG A 85 -10.19 -0.62 8.75
CA ARG A 85 -10.25 -2.02 9.21
C ARG A 85 -11.51 -2.72 8.70
N ALA A 86 -12.65 -2.03 8.73
CA ALA A 86 -13.90 -2.57 8.19
C ALA A 86 -13.78 -2.83 6.69
N LEU A 87 -13.17 -1.91 5.96
CA LEU A 87 -12.93 -2.07 4.53
C LEU A 87 -12.04 -3.28 4.25
N LYS A 88 -11.00 -3.47 5.02
CA LYS A 88 -10.10 -4.62 4.88
C LYS A 88 -10.81 -5.94 5.13
N SER A 89 -11.86 -5.96 5.95
CA SER A 89 -12.64 -7.15 6.22
C SER A 89 -13.61 -7.52 5.10
N SER A 90 -13.81 -6.62 4.14
CA SER A 90 -14.66 -6.85 2.97
C SER A 90 -13.85 -7.47 1.85
N CYS A 91 -14.36 -8.51 1.22
CA CYS A 91 -13.72 -9.15 0.08
C CYS A 91 -14.20 -8.60 -1.25
N ASP A 92 -15.30 -7.82 -1.25
CA ASP A 92 -15.92 -7.33 -2.46
C ASP A 92 -15.28 -6.02 -2.92
N ARG A 93 -14.69 -6.05 -4.11
CA ARG A 93 -14.10 -4.87 -4.74
C ARG A 93 -13.11 -4.13 -3.84
N TYR A 94 -12.33 -4.90 -3.08
CA TYR A 94 -11.43 -4.35 -2.08
C TYR A 94 -10.46 -3.31 -2.64
N GLU A 95 -9.80 -3.61 -3.74
CA GLU A 95 -8.77 -2.71 -4.30
C GLU A 95 -9.36 -1.38 -4.75
N GLU A 96 -10.53 -1.39 -5.39
CA GLU A 96 -11.21 -0.17 -5.80
C GLU A 96 -11.65 0.66 -4.61
N ARG A 97 -12.21 0.00 -3.61
CA ARG A 97 -12.71 0.68 -2.41
C ARG A 97 -11.58 1.22 -1.57
N LYS A 98 -10.47 0.50 -1.50
CA LYS A 98 -9.27 0.96 -0.82
C LYS A 98 -8.71 2.22 -1.47
N ALA A 99 -8.60 2.23 -2.80
CA ALA A 99 -8.10 3.40 -3.52
C ALA A 99 -8.98 4.62 -3.26
N ALA A 100 -10.30 4.45 -3.34
CA ALA A 100 -11.24 5.54 -3.07
C ALA A 100 -11.13 6.03 -1.62
N PHE A 101 -10.95 5.13 -0.68
CA PHE A 101 -10.79 5.46 0.73
C PHE A 101 -9.56 6.33 0.97
N PHE A 102 -8.41 5.93 0.42
CA PHE A 102 -7.18 6.70 0.59
C PHE A 102 -7.23 8.05 -0.12
N GLU A 103 -7.89 8.12 -1.27
CA GLU A 103 -8.13 9.39 -1.96
C GLU A 103 -8.92 10.36 -1.08
N ARG A 104 -9.97 9.88 -0.43
CA ARG A 104 -10.77 10.71 0.49
C ARG A 104 -9.94 11.25 1.65
N ILE A 105 -9.06 10.41 2.20
CA ILE A 105 -8.19 10.81 3.32
C ILE A 105 -7.28 11.95 2.89
N VAL A 106 -6.64 11.82 1.74
CA VAL A 106 -5.71 12.81 1.23
C VAL A 106 -6.44 14.12 0.93
N GLU A 107 -7.58 14.06 0.26
CA GLU A 107 -8.40 15.25 -0.03
C GLU A 107 -8.82 15.97 1.24
N ARG A 108 -9.26 15.21 2.23
CA ARG A 108 -9.70 15.79 3.51
C ARG A 108 -8.55 16.50 4.20
N ARG A 109 -7.37 15.91 4.19
CA ARG A 109 -6.19 16.48 4.84
C ARG A 109 -5.75 17.78 4.16
N VAL A 110 -5.80 17.82 2.85
CA VAL A 110 -5.41 19.00 2.07
C VAL A 110 -6.36 20.17 2.31
N ARG A 111 -7.64 19.89 2.59
CA ARG A 111 -8.64 20.93 2.85
C ARG A 111 -8.57 21.53 4.26
N LEU A 112 -7.93 20.82 5.18
CA LEU A 112 -7.81 21.33 6.55
C LEU A 112 -6.78 22.44 6.62
N PRO A 113 -7.08 23.55 7.32
CA PRO A 113 -6.12 24.63 7.47
C PRO A 113 -4.91 24.21 8.32
#